data_68a22ccc3890251da9ae280b359f3e91
#
_entry.id   68a22ccc3890251da9ae280b359f3e91
#
_cell.length_a   1.000
_cell.length_b   1.000
_cell.length_c   1.000
_cell.angle_alpha   90.00
_cell.angle_beta   90.00
_cell.angle_gamma   90.00
#
_symmetry.space_group_name_H-M   'P 1'
#
loop_
_entity.id
_entity.type
_entity.pdbx_description
1 polymer ?
#
loop_
_entity_poly.entity_id
_entity_poly.type
_entity_poly.pdbx_seq_one_letter_code
_entity_poly.pdbx_strand_id
1 'polypeptide(L)'
;MRTIYNIGMQRVAIFPGSFDPFTKGHEAVVEEALKLFDRVVVAIGHNIQKRGFLTVEARKALIERVYKDNPRVEVTTYTTLTGDEARRVGATAIVRSVRNMTDFDYERTIANANRFAYKDLSTVIVLVPVEVEHISSSLVRELHTFGRDVEGLLPEGIALGDYLNFGE
;
A
#
# COMPACT_ATOMS: atom_id res chain seq x y z
N MET A 1 -20.70 -16.27 -36.69
CA MET A 1 -20.63 -16.06 -35.24
C MET A 1 -19.23 -15.55 -34.92
N ARG A 2 -19.04 -14.23 -34.79
CA ARG A 2 -17.71 -13.65 -34.46
C ARG A 2 -17.52 -13.75 -32.96
N THR A 3 -16.64 -14.62 -32.51
CA THR A 3 -16.15 -14.65 -31.14
C THR A 3 -15.35 -13.35 -30.93
N ILE A 4 -15.95 -12.39 -30.24
CA ILE A 4 -15.24 -11.19 -29.79
C ILE A 4 -14.37 -11.68 -28.62
N TYR A 5 -13.10 -11.91 -28.88
CA TYR A 5 -12.11 -12.00 -27.81
C TYR A 5 -12.08 -10.62 -27.18
N ASN A 6 -12.80 -10.49 -26.07
CA ASN A 6 -12.65 -9.37 -25.17
C ASN A 6 -11.24 -9.52 -24.55
N ILE A 7 -10.23 -8.93 -25.20
CA ILE A 7 -8.93 -8.73 -24.59
C ILE A 7 -9.20 -7.69 -23.50
N GLY A 8 -9.69 -8.18 -22.37
CA GLY A 8 -10.04 -7.36 -21.23
C GLY A 8 -8.82 -6.56 -20.80
N MET A 9 -8.94 -5.25 -20.89
CA MET A 9 -7.94 -4.34 -20.40
C MET A 9 -7.70 -4.68 -18.92
N GLN A 10 -6.47 -5.02 -18.54
CA GLN A 10 -6.11 -5.41 -17.18
C GLN A 10 -6.49 -4.29 -16.20
N ARG A 11 -7.28 -4.63 -15.18
CA ARG A 11 -7.67 -3.69 -14.13
C ARG A 11 -6.52 -3.55 -13.14
N VAL A 12 -5.84 -2.43 -13.16
CA VAL A 12 -4.70 -2.14 -12.32
C VAL A 12 -5.07 -1.08 -11.29
N ALA A 13 -4.76 -1.34 -10.02
CA ALA A 13 -4.87 -0.36 -8.94
C ALA A 13 -3.50 -0.03 -8.36
N ILE A 14 -3.35 1.22 -7.90
CA ILE A 14 -2.23 1.63 -7.07
C ILE A 14 -2.67 1.74 -5.61
N PHE A 15 -1.91 1.17 -4.69
CA PHE A 15 -2.08 1.33 -3.25
C PHE A 15 -0.92 2.16 -2.70
N PRO A 16 -1.10 3.48 -2.53
CA PRO A 16 -0.04 4.38 -2.07
C PRO A 16 0.02 4.45 -0.54
N GLY A 17 1.23 4.50 -0.01
CA GLY A 17 1.46 4.68 1.42
C GLY A 17 2.95 4.88 1.74
N SER A 18 3.27 5.24 2.97
CA SER A 18 4.65 5.28 3.45
C SER A 18 5.18 3.90 3.80
N PHE A 19 4.31 3.01 4.29
CA PHE A 19 4.62 1.62 4.68
C PHE A 19 5.86 1.50 5.56
N ASP A 20 5.87 2.21 6.65
CA ASP A 20 7.04 2.39 7.51
C ASP A 20 6.83 1.86 8.95
N PRO A 21 6.79 0.51 9.14
CA PRO A 21 6.85 -0.56 8.15
C PRO A 21 5.50 -0.95 7.53
N PHE A 22 5.51 -1.82 6.53
CA PHE A 22 4.35 -2.54 6.03
C PHE A 22 3.86 -3.53 7.10
N THR A 23 2.54 -3.64 7.28
CA THR A 23 1.91 -4.40 8.37
C THR A 23 0.83 -5.36 7.86
N LYS A 24 0.35 -6.27 8.71
CA LYS A 24 -0.83 -7.12 8.40
C LYS A 24 -2.07 -6.31 8.01
N GLY A 25 -2.25 -5.10 8.57
CA GLY A 25 -3.33 -4.22 8.15
C GLY A 25 -3.21 -3.79 6.69
N HIS A 26 -2.00 -3.49 6.22
CA HIS A 26 -1.76 -3.18 4.80
C HIS A 26 -1.90 -4.41 3.91
N GLU A 27 -1.39 -5.56 4.36
CA GLU A 27 -1.52 -6.84 3.64
C GLU A 27 -2.99 -7.17 3.38
N ALA A 28 -3.85 -7.07 4.40
CA ALA A 28 -5.29 -7.30 4.27
C ALA A 28 -5.95 -6.36 3.23
N VAL A 29 -5.52 -5.10 3.16
CA VAL A 29 -6.02 -4.16 2.13
C VAL A 29 -5.60 -4.60 0.72
N VAL A 30 -4.36 -5.08 0.55
CA VAL A 30 -3.90 -5.61 -0.75
C VAL A 30 -4.71 -6.84 -1.15
N GLU A 31 -4.99 -7.75 -0.21
CA GLU A 31 -5.81 -8.94 -0.45
C GLU A 31 -7.23 -8.56 -0.89
N GLU A 32 -7.88 -7.59 -0.23
CA GLU A 32 -9.20 -7.10 -0.64
C GLU A 32 -9.14 -6.43 -2.02
N ALA A 33 -8.11 -5.65 -2.29
CA ALA A 33 -7.93 -5.02 -3.60
C ALA A 33 -7.74 -6.05 -4.73
N LEU A 34 -7.03 -7.16 -4.47
CA LEU A 34 -6.83 -8.24 -5.43
C LEU A 34 -8.11 -9.02 -5.80
N LYS A 35 -9.19 -8.88 -5.02
CA LYS A 35 -10.52 -9.39 -5.39
C LYS A 35 -11.19 -8.54 -6.48
N LEU A 36 -10.84 -7.26 -6.56
CA LEU A 36 -11.44 -6.27 -7.46
C LEU A 36 -10.56 -6.01 -8.71
N PHE A 37 -9.26 -6.12 -8.56
CA PHE A 37 -8.26 -5.77 -9.57
C PHE A 37 -7.41 -6.97 -9.97
N ASP A 38 -6.98 -7.00 -11.22
CA ASP A 38 -6.13 -8.05 -11.75
C ASP A 38 -4.67 -7.90 -11.27
N ARG A 39 -4.24 -6.65 -11.01
CA ARG A 39 -2.93 -6.30 -10.46
C ARG A 39 -3.04 -5.13 -9.49
N VAL A 40 -2.25 -5.19 -8.41
CA VAL A 40 -2.11 -4.12 -7.41
C VAL A 40 -0.66 -3.68 -7.37
N VAL A 41 -0.42 -2.38 -7.51
CA VAL A 41 0.90 -1.77 -7.35
C VAL A 41 0.96 -1.13 -5.97
N VAL A 42 1.74 -1.71 -5.06
CA VAL A 42 2.05 -1.12 -3.75
C VAL A 42 3.10 -0.05 -3.96
N ALA A 43 2.72 1.21 -3.81
CA ALA A 43 3.56 2.36 -4.14
C ALA A 43 4.04 3.08 -2.89
N ILE A 44 5.33 3.03 -2.61
CA ILE A 44 5.96 3.67 -1.46
C ILE A 44 6.22 5.14 -1.81
N GLY A 45 5.35 6.02 -1.30
CA GLY A 45 5.57 7.46 -1.38
C GLY A 45 6.55 7.91 -0.31
N HIS A 46 7.58 8.66 -0.69
CA HIS A 46 8.53 9.17 0.28
C HIS A 46 8.92 10.62 0.01
N ASN A 47 9.16 11.34 1.10
CA ASN A 47 9.72 12.68 1.04
C ASN A 47 11.22 12.58 1.29
N ILE A 48 12.02 12.97 0.30
CA ILE A 48 13.49 12.92 0.36
C ILE A 48 14.06 13.71 1.56
N GLN A 49 13.32 14.73 2.04
CA GLN A 49 13.73 15.57 3.17
C GLN A 49 13.38 14.97 4.54
N LYS A 50 12.63 13.87 4.61
CA LYS A 50 12.21 13.25 5.87
C LYS A 50 12.85 11.88 6.03
N ARG A 51 13.56 11.71 7.15
CA ARG A 51 14.05 10.38 7.55
C ARG A 51 12.87 9.53 8.05
N GLY A 52 12.70 8.35 7.48
CA GLY A 52 11.74 7.34 7.95
C GLY A 52 12.32 6.53 9.12
N PHE A 53 11.47 5.65 9.70
CA PHE A 53 11.91 4.63 10.65
C PHE A 53 12.75 3.56 9.94
N LEU A 54 12.29 3.08 8.78
CA LEU A 54 13.05 2.26 7.85
C LEU A 54 13.50 3.09 6.64
N THR A 55 14.62 2.73 6.02
CA THR A 55 15.00 3.28 4.72
C THR A 55 13.94 2.93 3.65
N VAL A 56 13.90 3.65 2.54
CA VAL A 56 12.96 3.35 1.45
C VAL A 56 13.26 1.98 0.83
N GLU A 57 14.54 1.66 0.72
CA GLU A 57 15.06 0.39 0.23
C GLU A 57 14.61 -0.77 1.13
N ALA A 58 14.71 -0.58 2.46
CA ALA A 58 14.25 -1.58 3.44
C ALA A 58 12.74 -1.83 3.33
N ARG A 59 11.93 -0.75 3.23
CA ARG A 59 10.48 -0.88 3.04
C ARG A 59 10.12 -1.61 1.76
N LYS A 60 10.82 -1.29 0.67
CA LYS A 60 10.65 -1.95 -0.62
C LYS A 60 10.99 -3.43 -0.53
N ALA A 61 12.19 -3.76 -0.02
CA ALA A 61 12.64 -5.13 0.14
C ALA A 61 11.69 -5.97 1.03
N LEU A 62 11.16 -5.37 2.11
CA LEU A 62 10.18 -6.01 2.98
C LEU A 62 8.91 -6.39 2.20
N ILE A 63 8.33 -5.45 1.45
CA ILE A 63 7.09 -5.69 0.71
C ILE A 63 7.35 -6.68 -0.44
N GLU A 64 8.46 -6.58 -1.15
CA GLU A 64 8.86 -7.54 -2.18
C GLU A 64 9.03 -8.96 -1.60
N ARG A 65 9.53 -9.08 -0.37
CA ARG A 65 9.63 -10.37 0.32
C ARG A 65 8.26 -10.97 0.64
N VAL A 66 7.29 -10.14 1.09
CA VAL A 66 5.91 -10.57 1.35
C VAL A 66 5.26 -11.14 0.09
N TYR A 67 5.45 -10.47 -1.05
CA TYR A 67 4.77 -10.82 -2.30
C TYR A 67 5.65 -11.55 -3.33
N LYS A 68 6.80 -12.12 -2.91
CA LYS A 68 7.76 -12.77 -3.81
C LYS A 68 7.16 -13.84 -4.74
N ASP A 69 6.11 -14.51 -4.28
CA ASP A 69 5.44 -15.59 -5.00
C ASP A 69 4.08 -15.15 -5.60
N ASN A 70 3.76 -13.86 -5.54
CA ASN A 70 2.50 -13.32 -6.06
C ASN A 70 2.74 -12.32 -7.22
N PRO A 71 2.70 -12.78 -8.49
CA PRO A 71 2.99 -11.93 -9.65
C PRO A 71 1.92 -10.84 -9.91
N ARG A 72 0.80 -10.87 -9.15
CA ARG A 72 -0.25 -9.85 -9.23
C ARG A 72 0.05 -8.60 -8.39
N VAL A 73 1.10 -8.65 -7.56
CA VAL A 73 1.53 -7.51 -6.74
C VAL A 73 2.89 -7.01 -7.24
N GLU A 74 2.95 -5.73 -7.54
CA GLU A 74 4.18 -5.03 -7.91
C GLU A 74 4.52 -3.99 -6.83
N VAL A 75 5.79 -3.73 -6.59
CA VAL A 75 6.24 -2.73 -5.62
C VAL A 75 7.02 -1.64 -6.32
N THR A 76 6.66 -0.39 -6.08
CA THR A 76 7.36 0.78 -6.64
C THR A 76 7.63 1.83 -5.57
N THR A 77 8.52 2.77 -5.87
CA THR A 77 8.81 3.94 -5.04
C THR A 77 8.60 5.20 -5.86
N TYR A 78 8.11 6.29 -5.24
CA TYR A 78 7.88 7.55 -5.94
C TYR A 78 8.01 8.75 -5.01
N THR A 79 8.32 9.91 -5.62
CA THR A 79 8.47 11.21 -4.93
C THR A 79 7.58 12.29 -5.54
N THR A 80 6.77 11.93 -6.52
CA THR A 80 5.85 12.80 -7.26
C THR A 80 4.45 12.81 -6.62
N LEU A 81 3.46 13.35 -7.31
CA LEU A 81 2.06 13.20 -6.89
C LEU A 81 1.57 11.76 -7.15
N THR A 82 0.74 11.24 -6.26
CA THR A 82 0.19 9.88 -6.37
C THR A 82 -0.52 9.63 -7.70
N GLY A 83 -1.24 10.63 -8.22
CA GLY A 83 -1.93 10.49 -9.50
C GLY A 83 -0.98 10.38 -10.69
N ASP A 84 0.17 11.06 -10.66
CA ASP A 84 1.19 10.93 -11.70
C ASP A 84 1.81 9.53 -11.67
N GLU A 85 2.10 9.03 -10.47
CA GLU A 85 2.59 7.66 -10.30
C GLU A 85 1.55 6.62 -10.74
N ALA A 86 0.26 6.83 -10.42
CA ALA A 86 -0.82 5.97 -10.87
C ALA A 86 -0.86 5.86 -12.41
N ARG A 87 -0.75 6.98 -13.10
CA ARG A 87 -0.67 7.00 -14.58
C ARG A 87 0.59 6.31 -15.10
N ARG A 88 1.73 6.52 -14.45
CA ARG A 88 3.01 5.89 -14.84
C ARG A 88 2.93 4.36 -14.79
N VAL A 89 2.26 3.80 -13.79
CA VAL A 89 2.10 2.34 -13.65
C VAL A 89 0.88 1.78 -14.38
N GLY A 90 0.12 2.62 -15.07
CA GLY A 90 -1.08 2.21 -15.82
C GLY A 90 -2.27 1.87 -14.92
N ALA A 91 -2.30 2.40 -13.70
CA ALA A 91 -3.44 2.21 -12.79
C ALA A 91 -4.63 3.08 -13.20
N THR A 92 -5.83 2.53 -13.07
CA THR A 92 -7.11 3.23 -13.28
C THR A 92 -7.81 3.57 -11.97
N ALA A 93 -7.30 3.06 -10.85
CA ALA A 93 -7.84 3.31 -9.52
C ALA A 93 -6.73 3.48 -8.48
N ILE A 94 -7.00 4.35 -7.51
CA ILE A 94 -6.20 4.53 -6.30
C ILE A 94 -6.96 3.85 -5.16
N VAL A 95 -6.33 2.85 -4.53
CA VAL A 95 -6.86 2.19 -3.34
C VAL A 95 -6.47 2.98 -2.10
N ARG A 96 -7.44 3.25 -1.26
CA ARG A 96 -7.25 3.85 0.06
C ARG A 96 -7.93 2.98 1.11
N SER A 97 -7.40 2.94 2.32
CA SER A 97 -7.94 2.13 3.40
C SER A 97 -8.49 2.99 4.52
N VAL A 98 -9.57 2.53 5.15
CA VAL A 98 -10.20 3.17 6.30
C VAL A 98 -10.45 2.15 7.40
N ARG A 99 -10.17 2.52 8.64
CA ARG A 99 -10.42 1.74 9.86
C ARG A 99 -11.59 2.31 10.67
N ASN A 100 -11.81 3.62 10.56
CA ASN A 100 -12.81 4.33 11.34
C ASN A 100 -13.31 5.58 10.59
N MET A 101 -14.28 6.28 11.17
CA MET A 101 -14.89 7.47 10.55
C MET A 101 -13.93 8.65 10.39
N THR A 102 -12.94 8.78 11.28
CA THR A 102 -11.92 9.83 11.17
C THR A 102 -11.04 9.60 9.95
N ASP A 103 -10.59 8.35 9.74
CA ASP A 103 -9.86 7.97 8.53
C ASP A 103 -10.72 8.25 7.29
N PHE A 104 -12.03 7.90 7.34
CA PHE A 104 -12.93 8.10 6.21
C PHE A 104 -13.06 9.57 5.81
N ASP A 105 -13.24 10.49 6.74
CA ASP A 105 -13.35 11.91 6.44
C ASP A 105 -12.07 12.47 5.81
N TYR A 106 -10.92 12.04 6.29
CA TYR A 106 -9.62 12.39 5.71
C TYR A 106 -9.48 11.84 4.28
N GLU A 107 -9.71 10.54 4.09
CA GLU A 107 -9.58 9.87 2.80
C GLU A 107 -10.59 10.39 1.76
N ARG A 108 -11.80 10.75 2.18
CA ARG A 108 -12.79 11.41 1.32
C ARG A 108 -12.26 12.75 0.79
N THR A 109 -11.59 13.53 1.64
CA THR A 109 -11.00 14.80 1.23
C THR A 109 -9.90 14.59 0.19
N ILE A 110 -9.02 13.63 0.41
CA ILE A 110 -7.97 13.24 -0.54
C ILE A 110 -8.56 12.73 -1.85
N ALA A 111 -9.61 11.89 -1.79
CA ALA A 111 -10.29 11.37 -2.99
C ALA A 111 -10.89 12.49 -3.84
N ASN A 112 -11.50 13.50 -3.22
CA ASN A 112 -12.04 14.66 -3.92
C ASN A 112 -10.94 15.49 -4.59
N ALA A 113 -9.82 15.71 -3.90
CA ALA A 113 -8.66 16.40 -4.47
C ALA A 113 -8.07 15.63 -5.67
N ASN A 114 -7.92 14.31 -5.54
CA ASN A 114 -7.47 13.46 -6.64
C ASN A 114 -8.42 13.51 -7.84
N ARG A 115 -9.74 13.44 -7.61
CA ARG A 115 -10.74 13.52 -8.67
C ARG A 115 -10.72 14.88 -9.41
N PHE A 116 -10.43 15.96 -8.70
CA PHE A 116 -10.24 17.27 -9.31
C PHE A 116 -9.02 17.30 -10.23
N ALA A 117 -7.89 16.78 -9.75
CA ALA A 117 -6.62 16.81 -10.48
C ALA A 117 -6.52 15.72 -11.58
N TYR A 118 -7.13 14.54 -11.37
CA TYR A 118 -7.01 13.36 -12.22
C TYR A 118 -8.38 12.75 -12.50
N LYS A 119 -9.07 13.28 -13.52
CA LYS A 119 -10.45 12.88 -13.88
C LYS A 119 -10.59 11.43 -14.36
N ASP A 120 -9.50 10.85 -14.80
CA ASP A 120 -9.37 9.48 -15.30
C ASP A 120 -9.07 8.44 -14.20
N LEU A 121 -8.81 8.89 -12.97
CA LEU A 121 -8.54 8.01 -11.83
C LEU A 121 -9.73 7.94 -10.88
N SER A 122 -10.13 6.73 -10.53
CA SER A 122 -11.10 6.47 -9.47
C SER A 122 -10.41 6.24 -8.13
N THR A 123 -11.03 6.68 -7.03
CA THR A 123 -10.60 6.27 -5.68
C THR A 123 -11.52 5.18 -5.17
N VAL A 124 -10.94 4.05 -4.74
CA VAL A 124 -11.65 2.94 -4.12
C VAL A 124 -11.26 2.87 -2.65
N ILE A 125 -12.24 3.01 -1.78
CA ILE A 125 -12.04 2.91 -0.33
C ILE A 125 -12.31 1.48 0.10
N VAL A 126 -11.33 0.86 0.77
CA VAL A 126 -11.39 -0.49 1.31
C VAL A 126 -11.49 -0.39 2.83
N LEU A 127 -12.48 -1.05 3.41
CA LEU A 127 -12.57 -1.19 4.87
C LEU A 127 -11.55 -2.22 5.33
N VAL A 128 -10.72 -1.82 6.29
CA VAL A 128 -9.76 -2.75 6.91
C VAL A 128 -10.55 -3.77 7.74
N PRO A 129 -10.28 -5.09 7.57
CA PRO A 129 -10.92 -6.12 8.38
C PRO A 129 -10.75 -5.88 9.89
N VAL A 130 -11.80 -6.14 10.66
CA VAL A 130 -11.85 -5.86 12.11
C VAL A 130 -10.74 -6.56 12.89
N GLU A 131 -10.31 -7.72 12.43
CA GLU A 131 -9.25 -8.53 13.05
C GLU A 131 -7.90 -7.83 13.05
N VAL A 132 -7.67 -6.92 12.09
CA VAL A 132 -6.38 -6.21 11.90
C VAL A 132 -6.53 -4.69 11.92
N GLU A 133 -7.73 -4.15 12.18
CA GLU A 133 -7.98 -2.70 12.14
C GLU A 133 -7.15 -1.92 13.17
N HIS A 134 -6.80 -2.55 14.29
CA HIS A 134 -5.94 -1.96 15.32
C HIS A 134 -4.47 -1.89 14.93
N ILE A 135 -4.05 -2.61 13.87
CA ILE A 135 -2.65 -2.68 13.44
C ILE A 135 -2.30 -1.49 12.56
N SER A 136 -1.28 -0.73 12.98
CA SER A 136 -0.74 0.39 12.20
C SER A 136 0.78 0.43 12.28
N SER A 137 1.42 1.08 11.31
CA SER A 137 2.87 1.31 11.35
C SER A 137 3.28 2.09 12.60
N SER A 138 2.46 3.04 13.04
CA SER A 138 2.73 3.83 14.27
C SER A 138 2.75 2.94 15.51
N LEU A 139 1.79 2.02 15.65
CA LEU A 139 1.78 1.05 16.74
C LEU A 139 3.02 0.16 16.73
N VAL A 140 3.43 -0.33 15.54
CA VAL A 140 4.65 -1.15 15.41
C VAL A 140 5.87 -0.37 15.88
N ARG A 141 6.05 0.86 15.42
CA ARG A 141 7.18 1.70 15.82
C ARG A 141 7.19 2.01 17.31
N GLU A 142 6.03 2.32 17.87
CA GLU A 142 5.90 2.60 19.31
C GLU A 142 6.29 1.39 20.14
N LEU A 143 5.68 0.23 19.89
CA LEU A 143 5.99 -1.00 20.62
C LEU A 143 7.46 -1.40 20.48
N HIS A 144 8.02 -1.30 19.27
CA HIS A 144 9.43 -1.58 19.04
C HIS A 144 10.34 -0.65 19.84
N THR A 145 10.04 0.65 19.89
CA THR A 145 10.82 1.64 20.67
C THR A 145 10.86 1.28 22.16
N PHE A 146 9.80 0.67 22.68
CA PHE A 146 9.74 0.18 24.06
C PHE A 146 10.22 -1.27 24.24
N GLY A 147 10.90 -1.84 23.22
CA GLY A 147 11.49 -3.18 23.29
C GLY A 147 10.45 -4.31 23.33
N ARG A 148 9.23 -4.05 22.81
CA ARG A 148 8.18 -5.08 22.72
C ARG A 148 8.29 -5.84 21.41
N ASP A 149 7.88 -7.11 21.44
CA ASP A 149 7.76 -7.93 20.25
C ASP A 149 6.65 -7.38 19.34
N VAL A 150 6.94 -7.27 18.04
CA VAL A 150 6.05 -6.74 17.01
C VAL A 150 5.80 -7.72 15.86
N GLU A 151 6.38 -8.91 15.89
CA GLU A 151 6.26 -9.89 14.79
C GLU A 151 4.80 -10.28 14.54
N GLY A 152 3.99 -10.34 15.59
CA GLY A 152 2.54 -10.58 15.47
C GLY A 152 1.76 -9.53 14.67
N LEU A 153 2.32 -8.34 14.45
CA LEU A 153 1.72 -7.22 13.72
C LEU A 153 2.21 -7.13 12.26
N LEU A 154 3.28 -7.87 11.93
CA LEU A 154 3.90 -7.90 10.59
C LEU A 154 3.37 -9.08 9.79
N PRO A 155 3.45 -9.05 8.45
CA PRO A 155 3.16 -10.20 7.60
C PRO A 155 3.95 -11.43 8.03
N GLU A 156 3.41 -12.62 7.73
CA GLU A 156 4.04 -13.88 8.10
C GLU A 156 5.46 -14.03 7.52
N GLY A 157 6.40 -14.46 8.35
CA GLY A 157 7.80 -14.67 7.96
C GLY A 157 8.61 -13.38 7.80
N ILE A 158 8.09 -12.24 8.27
CA ILE A 158 8.81 -10.96 8.32
C ILE A 158 9.30 -10.70 9.75
N ALA A 159 10.61 -10.63 9.94
CA ALA A 159 11.24 -10.15 11.17
C ALA A 159 11.72 -8.71 10.98
N LEU A 160 11.26 -7.79 11.81
CA LEU A 160 11.59 -6.35 11.67
C LEU A 160 13.10 -6.10 11.73
N GLY A 161 13.83 -6.89 12.55
CA GLY A 161 15.27 -6.79 12.73
C GLY A 161 16.07 -6.87 11.43
N ASP A 162 15.60 -7.65 10.46
CA ASP A 162 16.28 -7.85 9.17
C ASP A 162 16.30 -6.58 8.31
N TYR A 163 15.46 -5.60 8.63
CA TYR A 163 15.24 -4.39 7.83
C TYR A 163 15.70 -3.11 8.54
N LEU A 164 16.03 -3.15 9.83
CA LEU A 164 16.42 -1.95 10.58
C LEU A 164 17.72 -1.32 10.10
N ASN A 165 18.69 -2.15 9.66
CA ASN A 165 20.00 -1.72 9.16
C ASN A 165 20.18 -2.05 7.67
N PHE A 166 19.08 -2.22 6.94
CA PHE A 166 19.09 -2.57 5.53
C PHE A 166 19.56 -1.39 4.68
N GLY A 167 20.69 -1.58 3.98
CA GLY A 167 21.25 -0.57 3.08
C GLY A 167 22.19 0.47 3.74
N GLU A 168 22.63 0.21 5.00
CA GLU A 168 23.72 0.96 5.62
C GLU A 168 25.09 0.46 5.16
#